data_33b1e2e275002a1ce17ce3f2eb4a8b1b
#
_entry.id   33b1e2e275002a1ce17ce3f2eb4a8b1b
#
_cell.length_a   1.000
_cell.length_b   1.000
_cell.length_c   1.000
_cell.angle_alpha   90.00
_cell.angle_beta   90.00
_cell.angle_gamma   90.00
#
_symmetry.space_group_name_H-M   'P 1'
#
loop_
_entity.id
_entity.type
_entity.pdbx_description
1 polymer ?
#
loop_
_entity_poly.entity_id
_entity_poly.type
_entity_poly.pdbx_seq_one_letter_code
_entity_poly.pdbx_strand_id
1 'polypeptide(L)'
;KRADLKLFEFGKTYHKVAGSYNEKKHLTLTLTGSRLPESWAYPQKPSGFFMFKGFADAIFSRLGITKIESQPLESDLYAEGMAYTIGSEVLAEIGVIKKSVAKHFDIKQEVFFADFNWDAVLKLVTGKIKFTEISKFPEVRRDLALLVDTNVAFGSIYNVARQSEKSLLKEVSLFDVYEGANLPEGKKSYAVSFTLQDNTKTLTDEQIDKIMGKIRQNLEKEVGAQLR
;
A
#
# COMPACT_ATOMS: atom_id res chain seq x y z
N LYS A 1 0.95 21.19 24.69
CA LYS A 1 0.87 19.91 23.93
C LYS A 1 0.95 20.26 22.43
N ARG A 2 1.75 19.52 21.66
CA ARG A 2 1.79 19.66 20.19
C ARG A 2 0.80 18.68 19.60
N ALA A 3 -0.05 19.14 18.69
CA ALA A 3 -1.06 18.32 18.05
C ALA A 3 -0.50 17.57 16.82
N ASP A 4 0.41 18.20 16.08
CA ASP A 4 0.96 17.68 14.83
C ASP A 4 2.34 17.08 15.09
N LEU A 5 2.43 15.74 14.99
CA LEU A 5 3.67 15.01 15.24
C LEU A 5 3.91 13.98 14.13
N LYS A 6 5.17 13.93 13.68
CA LYS A 6 5.72 12.90 12.81
C LYS A 6 7.00 12.41 13.46
N LEU A 7 6.96 11.23 14.03
CA LEU A 7 8.07 10.69 14.83
C LEU A 7 8.49 9.33 14.26
N PHE A 8 9.75 9.03 14.46
CA PHE A 8 10.28 7.68 14.28
C PHE A 8 11.28 7.37 15.41
N GLU A 9 11.41 6.10 15.69
CA GLU A 9 12.37 5.64 16.71
C GLU A 9 12.96 4.28 16.31
N PHE A 10 14.27 4.16 16.44
CA PHE A 10 14.95 2.86 16.44
C PHE A 10 15.12 2.42 17.89
N GLY A 11 14.52 1.29 18.23
CA GLY A 11 14.52 0.75 19.58
C GLY A 11 14.78 -0.74 19.63
N LYS A 12 14.81 -1.27 20.85
CA LYS A 12 14.95 -2.70 21.11
C LYS A 12 13.97 -3.14 22.19
N THR A 13 13.44 -4.33 22.02
CA THR A 13 12.70 -5.01 23.07
C THR A 13 13.49 -6.22 23.57
N TYR A 14 13.32 -6.53 24.85
CA TYR A 14 14.06 -7.60 25.52
C TYR A 14 13.06 -8.60 26.11
N HIS A 15 13.19 -9.85 25.72
CA HIS A 15 12.33 -10.93 26.17
C HIS A 15 13.17 -12.02 26.86
N LYS A 16 12.76 -12.46 28.04
CA LYS A 16 13.39 -13.60 28.71
C LYS A 16 12.72 -14.90 28.25
N VAL A 17 13.46 -15.74 27.54
CA VAL A 17 12.99 -17.03 27.06
C VAL A 17 13.94 -18.13 27.55
N ALA A 18 13.41 -19.13 28.28
CA ALA A 18 14.17 -20.27 28.80
C ALA A 18 15.49 -19.88 29.53
N GLY A 19 15.47 -18.77 30.29
CA GLY A 19 16.62 -18.31 31.07
C GLY A 19 17.59 -17.39 30.32
N SER A 20 17.45 -17.27 29.00
CA SER A 20 18.25 -16.36 28.16
C SER A 20 17.45 -15.12 27.75
N TYR A 21 18.14 -14.00 27.56
CA TYR A 21 17.54 -12.79 27.03
C TYR A 21 17.61 -12.79 25.49
N ASN A 22 16.45 -12.58 24.86
CA ASN A 22 16.35 -12.38 23.42
C ASN A 22 16.07 -10.90 23.16
N GLU A 23 16.86 -10.30 22.29
CA GLU A 23 16.75 -8.90 21.88
C GLU A 23 16.14 -8.85 20.47
N LYS A 24 15.14 -7.97 20.27
CA LYS A 24 14.56 -7.70 18.96
C LYS A 24 14.69 -6.22 18.64
N LYS A 25 15.12 -5.91 17.44
CA LYS A 25 15.21 -4.54 16.94
C LYS A 25 13.93 -4.11 16.27
N HIS A 26 13.55 -2.88 16.54
CA HIS A 26 12.34 -2.25 16.01
C HIS A 26 12.65 -0.91 15.37
N LEU A 27 11.94 -0.57 14.30
CA LEU A 27 11.74 0.79 13.84
C LEU A 27 10.27 1.11 14.02
N THR A 28 9.95 2.13 14.80
CA THR A 28 8.57 2.59 14.93
C THR A 28 8.35 3.92 14.23
N LEU A 29 7.14 4.10 13.70
CA LEU A 29 6.67 5.38 13.17
C LEU A 29 5.41 5.80 13.91
N THR A 30 5.28 7.09 14.16
CA THR A 30 4.06 7.68 14.72
C THR A 30 3.68 8.93 13.93
N LEU A 31 2.42 9.00 13.53
CA LEU A 31 1.83 10.15 12.85
C LEU A 31 0.54 10.56 13.53
N THR A 32 0.36 11.85 13.79
CA THR A 32 -0.89 12.40 14.29
C THR A 32 -1.04 13.86 13.88
N GLY A 33 -2.29 14.36 13.84
CA GLY A 33 -2.60 15.76 13.56
C GLY A 33 -2.74 16.07 12.07
N SER A 34 -2.30 17.24 11.66
CA SER A 34 -2.50 17.79 10.32
C SER A 34 -1.51 17.21 9.30
N ARG A 35 -1.97 17.04 8.07
CA ARG A 35 -1.14 16.56 6.95
C ARG A 35 0.00 17.52 6.63
N LEU A 36 -0.31 18.81 6.61
CA LEU A 36 0.61 19.92 6.28
C LEU A 36 0.52 21.00 7.35
N PRO A 37 1.57 21.78 7.54
CA PRO A 37 1.49 23.00 8.38
C PRO A 37 0.40 23.93 7.89
N GLU A 38 -0.12 24.78 8.79
CA GLU A 38 -1.08 25.81 8.43
C GLU A 38 -0.54 26.72 7.33
N SER A 39 -1.36 26.97 6.30
CA SER A 39 -0.99 27.79 5.15
C SER A 39 -2.24 28.41 4.52
N TRP A 40 -2.09 29.62 4.01
CA TRP A 40 -3.13 30.30 3.22
C TRP A 40 -3.34 29.66 1.84
N ALA A 41 -2.34 28.93 1.32
CA ALA A 41 -2.32 28.43 -0.06
C ALA A 41 -3.14 27.13 -0.24
N TYR A 42 -3.44 26.42 0.83
CA TYR A 42 -4.20 25.17 0.78
C TYR A 42 -4.95 24.92 2.09
N PRO A 43 -6.14 24.28 2.01
CA PRO A 43 -6.92 23.97 3.20
C PRO A 43 -6.19 22.97 4.08
N GLN A 44 -6.26 23.14 5.38
CA GLN A 44 -5.81 22.15 6.34
C GLN A 44 -6.64 20.87 6.21
N LYS A 45 -5.94 19.74 6.12
CA LYS A 45 -6.54 18.41 6.13
C LYS A 45 -5.86 17.56 7.20
N PRO A 46 -6.60 16.72 7.92
CA PRO A 46 -6.00 15.77 8.85
C PRO A 46 -5.09 14.80 8.11
N SER A 47 -4.10 14.29 8.80
CA SER A 47 -3.34 13.12 8.37
C SER A 47 -4.29 11.93 8.23
N GLY A 48 -3.98 11.01 7.33
CA GLY A 48 -4.80 9.83 7.11
C GLY A 48 -3.96 8.57 6.91
N PHE A 49 -4.63 7.43 7.02
CA PHE A 49 -3.99 6.12 6.95
C PHE A 49 -3.17 5.94 5.65
N PHE A 50 -3.70 6.35 4.49
CA PHE A 50 -2.97 6.19 3.22
C PHE A 50 -1.70 7.03 3.13
N MET A 51 -1.69 8.24 3.76
CA MET A 51 -0.47 9.02 3.88
C MET A 51 0.57 8.30 4.75
N PHE A 52 0.11 7.73 5.87
CA PHE A 52 0.97 6.99 6.78
C PHE A 52 1.51 5.70 6.16
N LYS A 53 0.64 4.96 5.46
CA LYS A 53 1.02 3.81 4.64
C LYS A 53 2.11 4.16 3.63
N GLY A 54 1.98 5.31 2.97
CA GLY A 54 2.99 5.81 2.02
C GLY A 54 4.39 5.97 2.63
N PHE A 55 4.50 6.33 3.92
CA PHE A 55 5.80 6.37 4.59
C PHE A 55 6.38 4.97 4.79
N ALA A 56 5.56 3.98 5.16
CA ALA A 56 5.99 2.59 5.27
C ALA A 56 6.42 2.02 3.91
N ASP A 57 5.62 2.24 2.87
CA ASP A 57 5.94 1.83 1.51
C ASP A 57 7.26 2.47 1.02
N ALA A 58 7.50 3.74 1.34
CA ALA A 58 8.73 4.45 0.98
C ALA A 58 9.97 3.84 1.65
N ILE A 59 9.87 3.39 2.91
CA ILE A 59 10.95 2.70 3.61
C ILE A 59 11.30 1.40 2.88
N PHE A 60 10.33 0.55 2.59
CA PHE A 60 10.55 -0.70 1.88
C PHE A 60 11.14 -0.47 0.49
N SER A 61 10.58 0.48 -0.26
CA SER A 61 11.07 0.86 -1.57
C SER A 61 12.53 1.34 -1.53
N ARG A 62 12.87 2.18 -0.53
CA ARG A 62 14.25 2.69 -0.34
C ARG A 62 15.24 1.58 -0.03
N LEU A 63 14.80 0.52 0.66
CA LEU A 63 15.58 -0.65 0.98
C LEU A 63 15.62 -1.69 -0.15
N GLY A 64 14.90 -1.45 -1.26
CA GLY A 64 14.83 -2.36 -2.42
C GLY A 64 13.98 -3.60 -2.17
N ILE A 65 13.08 -3.56 -1.18
CA ILE A 65 12.19 -4.67 -0.84
C ILE A 65 10.87 -4.46 -1.60
N THR A 66 10.62 -5.28 -2.64
CA THR A 66 9.51 -5.05 -3.60
C THR A 66 8.44 -6.13 -3.61
N LYS A 67 8.71 -7.32 -3.04
CA LYS A 67 7.77 -8.45 -3.04
C LYS A 67 7.08 -8.57 -1.69
N ILE A 68 6.37 -7.53 -1.30
CA ILE A 68 5.67 -7.47 -0.02
C ILE A 68 4.19 -7.67 -0.27
N GLU A 69 3.59 -8.55 0.51
CA GLU A 69 2.15 -8.74 0.58
C GLU A 69 1.59 -7.95 1.76
N SER A 70 0.32 -7.61 1.68
CA SER A 70 -0.39 -6.97 2.77
C SER A 70 -1.64 -7.77 3.12
N GLN A 71 -1.88 -7.95 4.40
CA GLN A 71 -3.05 -8.67 4.90
C GLN A 71 -3.68 -7.92 6.08
N PRO A 72 -5.00 -8.05 6.28
CA PRO A 72 -5.67 -7.48 7.44
C PRO A 72 -5.01 -7.96 8.74
N LEU A 73 -4.95 -7.08 9.72
CA LEU A 73 -4.40 -7.37 11.05
C LEU A 73 -5.47 -7.18 12.11
N GLU A 74 -5.78 -8.24 12.84
CA GLU A 74 -6.52 -8.15 14.08
C GLU A 74 -5.55 -7.96 15.25
N SER A 75 -5.77 -6.93 16.07
CA SER A 75 -4.85 -6.55 17.14
C SER A 75 -5.59 -5.90 18.31
N ASP A 76 -5.05 -6.05 19.51
CA ASP A 76 -5.54 -5.31 20.68
C ASP A 76 -5.11 -3.84 20.65
N LEU A 77 -4.08 -3.50 19.89
CA LEU A 77 -3.53 -2.15 19.76
C LEU A 77 -4.26 -1.32 18.70
N TYR A 78 -4.58 -1.91 17.56
CA TYR A 78 -5.13 -1.20 16.40
C TYR A 78 -6.66 -1.34 16.31
N ALA A 79 -7.33 -0.23 15.99
CA ALA A 79 -8.75 -0.24 15.61
C ALA A 79 -8.93 -0.84 14.21
N GLU A 80 -8.06 -0.42 13.30
CA GLU A 80 -7.91 -0.94 11.95
C GLU A 80 -6.43 -1.03 11.65
N GLY A 81 -5.98 -2.15 11.10
CA GLY A 81 -4.58 -2.37 10.84
C GLY A 81 -4.32 -3.35 9.71
N MET A 82 -3.08 -3.35 9.24
CA MET A 82 -2.58 -4.31 8.28
C MET A 82 -1.15 -4.74 8.61
N ALA A 83 -0.81 -5.96 8.25
CA ALA A 83 0.54 -6.46 8.31
C ALA A 83 1.18 -6.50 6.92
N TYR A 84 2.44 -6.11 6.83
CA TYR A 84 3.29 -6.35 5.68
C TYR A 84 4.04 -7.66 5.88
N THR A 85 3.95 -8.57 4.89
CA THR A 85 4.53 -9.91 5.00
C THR A 85 5.32 -10.30 3.76
N ILE A 86 6.27 -11.21 3.95
CA ILE A 86 6.88 -12.01 2.88
C ILE A 86 6.78 -13.47 3.29
N GLY A 87 5.95 -14.23 2.58
CA GLY A 87 5.58 -15.58 3.00
C GLY A 87 4.91 -15.55 4.39
N SER A 88 5.46 -16.26 5.35
CA SER A 88 4.96 -16.28 6.73
C SER A 88 5.60 -15.25 7.66
N GLU A 89 6.63 -14.52 7.21
CA GLU A 89 7.35 -13.57 8.06
C GLU A 89 6.70 -12.18 8.02
N VAL A 90 6.34 -11.67 9.20
CA VAL A 90 5.80 -10.32 9.36
C VAL A 90 6.97 -9.32 9.41
N LEU A 91 6.95 -8.36 8.49
CA LEU A 91 7.96 -7.31 8.38
C LEU A 91 7.58 -6.04 9.13
N ALA A 92 6.30 -5.69 9.09
CA ALA A 92 5.76 -4.56 9.82
C ALA A 92 4.26 -4.72 10.07
N GLU A 93 3.80 -4.13 11.15
CA GLU A 93 2.40 -3.92 11.48
C GLU A 93 2.10 -2.43 11.48
N ILE A 94 1.05 -2.01 10.80
CA ILE A 94 0.66 -0.60 10.75
C ILE A 94 -0.84 -0.45 10.95
N GLY A 95 -1.26 0.63 11.59
CA GLY A 95 -2.68 0.85 11.81
C GLY A 95 -3.01 2.15 12.51
N VAL A 96 -4.30 2.30 12.80
CA VAL A 96 -4.86 3.36 13.63
C VAL A 96 -4.98 2.84 15.05
N ILE A 97 -4.39 3.53 16.01
CA ILE A 97 -4.46 3.15 17.43
C ILE A 97 -5.92 3.21 17.92
N LYS A 98 -6.35 2.18 18.66
CA LYS A 98 -7.68 2.16 19.29
C LYS A 98 -7.89 3.40 20.17
N LYS A 99 -9.07 4.01 20.06
CA LYS A 99 -9.44 5.16 20.91
C LYS A 99 -9.37 4.84 22.40
N SER A 100 -9.66 3.60 22.79
CA SER A 100 -9.52 3.14 24.18
C SER A 100 -8.07 3.24 24.68
N VAL A 101 -7.10 2.87 23.84
CA VAL A 101 -5.68 2.98 24.16
C VAL A 101 -5.24 4.45 24.22
N ALA A 102 -5.56 5.25 23.20
CA ALA A 102 -5.22 6.67 23.13
C ALA A 102 -5.79 7.47 24.34
N LYS A 103 -6.97 7.11 24.80
CA LYS A 103 -7.63 7.75 25.96
C LYS A 103 -6.84 7.62 27.27
N HIS A 104 -6.11 6.53 27.48
CA HIS A 104 -5.27 6.36 28.67
C HIS A 104 -4.15 7.41 28.76
N PHE A 105 -3.76 7.99 27.62
CA PHE A 105 -2.75 9.05 27.51
C PHE A 105 -3.37 10.45 27.29
N ASP A 106 -4.69 10.60 27.46
CA ASP A 106 -5.41 11.85 27.19
C ASP A 106 -5.22 12.36 25.74
N ILE A 107 -5.10 11.43 24.77
CA ILE A 107 -4.99 11.75 23.35
C ILE A 107 -6.39 11.64 22.73
N LYS A 108 -6.87 12.75 22.14
CA LYS A 108 -8.21 12.86 21.54
C LYS A 108 -8.24 12.67 20.04
N GLN A 109 -7.12 12.91 19.38
CA GLN A 109 -6.94 12.81 17.92
C GLN A 109 -6.53 11.39 17.50
N GLU A 110 -6.72 11.07 16.24
CA GLU A 110 -6.23 9.81 15.68
C GLU A 110 -4.72 9.75 15.72
N VAL A 111 -4.20 8.57 16.06
CA VAL A 111 -2.78 8.26 16.04
C VAL A 111 -2.58 7.07 15.10
N PHE A 112 -1.75 7.27 14.10
CA PHE A 112 -1.27 6.21 13.23
C PHE A 112 0.06 5.72 13.76
N PHE A 113 0.21 4.42 13.88
CA PHE A 113 1.41 3.79 14.41
C PHE A 113 1.85 2.63 13.53
N ALA A 114 3.16 2.47 13.39
CA ALA A 114 3.76 1.34 12.72
C ALA A 114 4.91 0.79 13.56
N ASP A 115 5.02 -0.53 13.60
CA ASP A 115 6.14 -1.25 14.19
C ASP A 115 6.73 -2.21 13.16
N PHE A 116 7.99 -1.97 12.80
CA PHE A 116 8.76 -2.80 11.88
C PHE A 116 9.62 -3.78 12.67
N ASN A 117 9.52 -5.06 12.34
CA ASN A 117 10.49 -6.07 12.74
C ASN A 117 11.81 -5.80 11.99
N TRP A 118 12.65 -4.94 12.59
CA TRP A 118 13.82 -4.42 11.91
C TRP A 118 14.86 -5.51 11.63
N ASP A 119 14.93 -6.56 12.46
CA ASP A 119 15.80 -7.70 12.20
C ASP A 119 15.37 -8.48 10.95
N ALA A 120 14.05 -8.68 10.75
CA ALA A 120 13.52 -9.32 9.55
C ALA A 120 13.73 -8.44 8.31
N VAL A 121 13.48 -7.14 8.41
CA VAL A 121 13.69 -6.18 7.33
C VAL A 121 15.16 -6.17 6.88
N LEU A 122 16.10 -6.10 7.81
CA LEU A 122 17.55 -6.05 7.49
C LEU A 122 18.04 -7.32 6.79
N LYS A 123 17.49 -8.50 7.06
CA LYS A 123 17.83 -9.74 6.35
C LYS A 123 17.51 -9.70 4.86
N LEU A 124 16.53 -8.89 4.47
CA LEU A 124 16.08 -8.76 3.08
C LEU A 124 16.86 -7.71 2.29
N VAL A 125 17.61 -6.85 2.98
CA VAL A 125 18.41 -5.80 2.34
C VAL A 125 19.64 -6.41 1.68
N THR A 126 19.66 -6.43 0.36
CA THR A 126 20.76 -7.05 -0.41
C THR A 126 21.97 -6.12 -0.60
N GLY A 127 21.83 -4.83 -0.30
CA GLY A 127 22.86 -3.80 -0.53
C GLY A 127 23.19 -3.55 -2.01
N LYS A 128 22.53 -4.25 -2.94
CA LYS A 128 22.77 -4.11 -4.37
C LYS A 128 21.88 -3.01 -4.94
N ILE A 129 22.48 -1.87 -5.24
CA ILE A 129 21.80 -0.81 -6.00
C ILE A 129 21.94 -1.14 -7.49
N LYS A 130 20.82 -1.29 -8.18
CA LYS A 130 20.77 -1.48 -9.63
C LYS A 130 20.32 -0.17 -10.27
N PHE A 131 21.21 0.44 -11.04
CA PHE A 131 20.82 1.53 -11.93
C PHE A 131 20.01 0.98 -13.10
N THR A 132 18.90 1.64 -13.42
CA THR A 132 18.11 1.35 -14.62
C THR A 132 17.93 2.65 -15.37
N GLU A 133 18.32 2.66 -16.64
CA GLU A 133 18.13 3.82 -17.51
C GLU A 133 16.64 4.12 -17.67
N ILE A 134 16.34 5.41 -17.74
CA ILE A 134 14.97 5.88 -18.07
C ILE A 134 14.70 5.47 -19.51
N SER A 135 13.55 4.84 -19.75
CA SER A 135 13.15 4.45 -21.10
C SER A 135 13.05 5.67 -22.02
N LYS A 136 13.55 5.52 -23.24
CA LYS A 136 13.42 6.51 -24.32
C LYS A 136 12.08 6.40 -25.05
N PHE A 137 11.35 5.33 -24.81
CA PHE A 137 10.06 5.06 -25.46
C PHE A 137 8.89 5.53 -24.59
N PRO A 138 7.82 6.08 -25.19
CA PRO A 138 6.71 6.64 -24.44
C PRO A 138 5.93 5.58 -23.67
N GLU A 139 5.42 5.97 -22.53
CA GLU A 139 4.43 5.21 -21.79
C GLU A 139 3.04 5.42 -22.39
N VAL A 140 2.22 4.37 -22.33
CA VAL A 140 0.83 4.42 -22.77
C VAL A 140 -0.07 4.08 -21.58
N ARG A 141 -0.95 5.00 -21.23
CA ARG A 141 -1.96 4.79 -20.19
C ARG A 141 -3.29 4.37 -20.82
N ARG A 142 -3.94 3.38 -20.20
CA ARG A 142 -5.31 2.95 -20.49
C ARG A 142 -6.09 2.85 -19.19
N ASP A 143 -7.29 3.35 -19.19
CA ASP A 143 -8.16 3.37 -18.02
C ASP A 143 -9.35 2.42 -18.24
N LEU A 144 -9.75 1.70 -17.18
CA LEU A 144 -10.94 0.88 -17.15
C LEU A 144 -11.80 1.26 -15.93
N ALA A 145 -13.09 1.41 -16.15
CA ALA A 145 -14.07 1.46 -15.09
C ALA A 145 -14.59 0.04 -14.82
N LEU A 146 -14.27 -0.51 -13.67
CA LEU A 146 -14.57 -1.90 -13.29
C LEU A 146 -15.67 -1.93 -12.24
N LEU A 147 -16.80 -2.55 -12.58
CA LEU A 147 -17.86 -2.85 -11.62
C LEU A 147 -17.55 -4.20 -10.97
N VAL A 148 -17.41 -4.21 -9.65
CA VAL A 148 -17.06 -5.40 -8.85
C VAL A 148 -17.94 -5.51 -7.62
N ASP A 149 -17.94 -6.67 -6.97
CA ASP A 149 -18.57 -6.83 -5.65
C ASP A 149 -17.86 -6.00 -4.59
N THR A 150 -18.61 -5.52 -3.58
CA THR A 150 -18.07 -4.65 -2.51
C THR A 150 -16.96 -5.30 -1.72
N ASN A 151 -16.91 -6.64 -1.64
CA ASN A 151 -15.88 -7.40 -0.94
C ASN A 151 -14.57 -7.57 -1.75
N VAL A 152 -14.57 -7.26 -3.06
CA VAL A 152 -13.37 -7.38 -3.89
C VAL A 152 -12.37 -6.29 -3.54
N ALA A 153 -11.22 -6.69 -2.99
CA ALA A 153 -10.14 -5.77 -2.70
C ALA A 153 -9.39 -5.35 -3.98
N PHE A 154 -8.90 -4.11 -4.04
CA PHE A 154 -8.07 -3.64 -5.16
C PHE A 154 -6.82 -4.49 -5.38
N GLY A 155 -6.24 -5.03 -4.29
CA GLY A 155 -5.09 -5.95 -4.36
C GLY A 155 -5.33 -7.17 -5.25
N SER A 156 -6.55 -7.70 -5.30
CA SER A 156 -6.91 -8.80 -6.20
C SER A 156 -6.84 -8.37 -7.66
N ILE A 157 -7.38 -7.18 -7.99
CA ILE A 157 -7.32 -6.60 -9.35
C ILE A 157 -5.86 -6.36 -9.75
N TYR A 158 -5.06 -5.78 -8.84
CA TYR A 158 -3.64 -5.54 -9.06
C TYR A 158 -2.88 -6.85 -9.37
N ASN A 159 -3.12 -7.89 -8.60
CA ASN A 159 -2.45 -9.18 -8.77
C ASN A 159 -2.83 -9.85 -10.09
N VAL A 160 -4.12 -9.87 -10.44
CA VAL A 160 -4.60 -10.43 -11.72
C VAL A 160 -3.99 -9.68 -12.90
N ALA A 161 -3.97 -8.35 -12.86
CA ALA A 161 -3.36 -7.54 -13.91
C ALA A 161 -1.86 -7.83 -14.06
N ARG A 162 -1.11 -7.87 -12.97
CA ARG A 162 0.31 -8.19 -12.96
C ARG A 162 0.63 -9.61 -13.43
N GLN A 163 -0.22 -10.57 -13.15
CA GLN A 163 -0.09 -11.95 -13.66
C GLN A 163 -0.42 -12.04 -15.14
N SER A 164 -1.36 -11.23 -15.60
CA SER A 164 -1.77 -11.18 -17.01
C SER A 164 -0.67 -10.63 -17.91
N GLU A 165 0.04 -9.60 -17.45
CA GLU A 165 1.15 -9.00 -18.20
C GLU A 165 2.31 -8.63 -17.24
N LYS A 166 3.43 -9.35 -17.36
CA LYS A 166 4.57 -9.23 -16.42
C LYS A 166 5.65 -8.27 -16.86
N SER A 167 5.77 -8.05 -18.18
CA SER A 167 6.91 -7.35 -18.77
C SER A 167 6.58 -5.91 -19.18
N LEU A 168 5.45 -5.70 -19.84
CA LEU A 168 5.07 -4.41 -20.42
C LEU A 168 4.18 -3.58 -19.48
N LEU A 169 3.52 -4.20 -18.51
CA LEU A 169 2.72 -3.49 -17.52
C LEU A 169 3.63 -2.90 -16.44
N LYS A 170 3.82 -1.59 -16.47
CA LYS A 170 4.67 -0.84 -15.52
C LYS A 170 3.94 -0.53 -14.23
N GLU A 171 2.72 -0.04 -14.34
CA GLU A 171 1.93 0.42 -13.20
C GLU A 171 0.47 0.05 -13.34
N VAL A 172 -0.16 -0.25 -12.20
CA VAL A 172 -1.61 -0.37 -12.03
C VAL A 172 -1.99 0.53 -10.89
N SER A 173 -2.80 1.55 -11.15
CA SER A 173 -3.18 2.55 -10.15
C SER A 173 -4.69 2.70 -10.04
N LEU A 174 -5.19 2.75 -8.81
CA LEU A 174 -6.57 3.05 -8.51
C LEU A 174 -6.70 4.56 -8.31
N PHE A 175 -7.43 5.25 -9.17
CA PHE A 175 -7.56 6.69 -9.08
C PHE A 175 -8.95 7.18 -8.66
N ASP A 176 -9.97 6.29 -8.70
CA ASP A 176 -11.28 6.62 -8.16
C ASP A 176 -12.02 5.37 -7.67
N VAL A 177 -12.80 5.55 -6.60
CA VAL A 177 -13.68 4.54 -6.02
C VAL A 177 -15.06 5.14 -5.85
N TYR A 178 -16.04 4.57 -6.52
CA TYR A 178 -17.41 5.02 -6.39
C TYR A 178 -18.29 3.93 -5.76
N GLU A 179 -18.94 4.30 -4.66
CA GLU A 179 -19.95 3.51 -3.97
C GLU A 179 -21.20 4.41 -3.82
N GLY A 180 -22.24 4.17 -4.58
CA GLY A 180 -23.42 5.05 -4.56
C GLY A 180 -24.65 4.49 -5.22
N ALA A 181 -25.76 5.23 -5.12
CA ALA A 181 -27.10 4.81 -5.49
C ALA A 181 -27.28 4.46 -7.00
N ASN A 182 -26.33 4.87 -7.85
CA ASN A 182 -26.37 4.57 -9.29
C ASN A 182 -25.70 3.24 -9.67
N LEU A 183 -25.34 2.41 -8.67
CA LEU A 183 -24.79 1.08 -8.87
C LEU A 183 -25.79 0.01 -8.41
N PRO A 184 -25.74 -1.21 -8.97
CA PRO A 184 -26.46 -2.33 -8.42
C PRO A 184 -26.09 -2.57 -6.95
N GLU A 185 -27.06 -3.04 -6.16
CA GLU A 185 -26.82 -3.37 -4.75
C GLU A 185 -25.67 -4.37 -4.59
N GLY A 186 -24.82 -4.16 -3.60
CA GLY A 186 -23.66 -4.99 -3.34
C GLY A 186 -22.48 -4.78 -4.31
N LYS A 187 -22.54 -3.78 -5.17
CA LYS A 187 -21.47 -3.45 -6.13
C LYS A 187 -20.80 -2.11 -5.83
N LYS A 188 -19.53 -2.02 -6.23
CA LYS A 188 -18.76 -0.78 -6.29
C LYS A 188 -18.05 -0.65 -7.63
N SER A 189 -17.65 0.56 -7.97
CA SER A 189 -16.90 0.84 -9.20
C SER A 189 -15.50 1.30 -8.85
N TYR A 190 -14.50 0.65 -9.45
CA TYR A 190 -13.11 1.07 -9.41
C TYR A 190 -12.72 1.68 -10.76
N ALA A 191 -12.17 2.89 -10.74
CA ALA A 191 -11.50 3.48 -11.88
C ALA A 191 -10.00 3.18 -11.79
N VAL A 192 -9.54 2.32 -12.69
CA VAL A 192 -8.18 1.77 -12.65
C VAL A 192 -7.43 2.18 -13.91
N SER A 193 -6.22 2.71 -13.73
CA SER A 193 -5.31 3.00 -14.83
C SER A 193 -4.23 1.93 -14.93
N PHE A 194 -3.89 1.59 -16.16
CA PHE A 194 -2.85 0.64 -16.54
C PHE A 194 -1.82 1.38 -17.40
N THR A 195 -0.58 1.50 -16.90
CA THR A 195 0.52 2.12 -17.64
C THR A 195 1.37 1.03 -18.26
N LEU A 196 1.45 1.05 -19.60
CA LEU A 196 2.22 0.10 -20.41
C LEU A 196 3.44 0.79 -21.00
N GLN A 197 4.58 0.10 -21.02
CA GLN A 197 5.82 0.59 -21.65
C GLN A 197 6.70 -0.58 -22.06
N ASP A 198 7.28 -0.47 -23.24
CA ASP A 198 8.40 -1.32 -23.67
C ASP A 198 9.70 -0.48 -23.63
N ASN A 199 10.76 -1.02 -23.05
CA ASN A 199 12.05 -0.32 -22.95
C ASN A 199 12.87 -0.41 -24.25
N THR A 200 12.40 -1.17 -25.24
CA THR A 200 13.13 -1.43 -26.50
C THR A 200 12.48 -0.81 -27.73
N LYS A 201 11.19 -0.51 -27.68
CA LYS A 201 10.41 0.04 -28.80
C LYS A 201 9.12 0.73 -28.34
N THR A 202 8.56 1.57 -29.22
CA THR A 202 7.21 2.11 -29.03
C THR A 202 6.16 1.01 -29.23
N LEU A 203 5.19 0.92 -28.31
CA LEU A 203 4.08 -0.02 -28.42
C LEU A 203 3.11 0.44 -29.52
N THR A 204 2.64 -0.52 -30.32
CA THR A 204 1.57 -0.27 -31.30
C THR A 204 0.20 -0.41 -30.66
N ASP A 205 -0.84 0.22 -31.24
CA ASP A 205 -2.21 0.12 -30.73
C ASP A 205 -2.68 -1.32 -30.69
N GLU A 206 -2.38 -2.15 -31.70
CA GLU A 206 -2.70 -3.57 -31.72
C GLU A 206 -2.10 -4.34 -30.54
N GLN A 207 -0.86 -4.04 -30.18
CA GLN A 207 -0.20 -4.65 -29.01
C GLN A 207 -0.86 -4.23 -27.71
N ILE A 208 -1.19 -2.95 -27.59
CA ILE A 208 -1.86 -2.38 -26.43
C ILE A 208 -3.24 -3.01 -26.25
N ASP A 209 -4.05 -3.07 -27.33
CA ASP A 209 -5.40 -3.63 -27.31
C ASP A 209 -5.38 -5.12 -26.96
N LYS A 210 -4.41 -5.87 -27.47
CA LYS A 210 -4.22 -7.28 -27.11
C LYS A 210 -3.91 -7.48 -25.62
N ILE A 211 -3.01 -6.64 -25.07
CA ILE A 211 -2.65 -6.70 -23.63
C ILE A 211 -3.87 -6.33 -22.79
N MET A 212 -4.55 -5.22 -23.10
CA MET A 212 -5.71 -4.78 -22.36
C MET A 212 -6.88 -5.76 -22.47
N GLY A 213 -7.08 -6.38 -23.64
CA GLY A 213 -8.05 -7.45 -23.83
C GLY A 213 -7.80 -8.65 -22.92
N LYS A 214 -6.53 -9.08 -22.82
CA LYS A 214 -6.12 -10.18 -21.93
C LYS A 214 -6.33 -9.82 -20.45
N ILE A 215 -5.92 -8.61 -20.03
CA ILE A 215 -6.13 -8.14 -18.65
C ILE A 215 -7.62 -8.14 -18.31
N ARG A 216 -8.44 -7.57 -19.18
CA ARG A 216 -9.90 -7.51 -19.01
C ARG A 216 -10.49 -8.92 -18.85
N GLN A 217 -10.20 -9.86 -19.77
CA GLN A 217 -10.72 -11.21 -19.71
C GLN A 217 -10.36 -11.93 -18.40
N ASN A 218 -9.13 -11.75 -17.93
CA ASN A 218 -8.70 -12.34 -16.67
C ASN A 218 -9.37 -11.68 -15.47
N LEU A 219 -9.58 -10.36 -15.48
CA LEU A 219 -10.34 -9.66 -14.43
C LEU A 219 -11.81 -10.11 -14.40
N GLU A 220 -12.45 -10.30 -15.56
CA GLU A 220 -13.82 -10.84 -15.64
C GLU A 220 -13.86 -12.26 -15.04
N LYS A 221 -12.89 -13.12 -15.38
CA LYS A 221 -12.85 -14.52 -14.98
C LYS A 221 -12.52 -14.71 -13.49
N GLU A 222 -11.51 -13.98 -12.98
CA GLU A 222 -10.94 -14.26 -11.65
C GLU A 222 -11.57 -13.44 -10.52
N VAL A 223 -12.05 -12.23 -10.82
CA VAL A 223 -12.64 -11.34 -9.81
C VAL A 223 -14.08 -10.91 -10.15
N GLY A 224 -14.67 -11.46 -11.22
CA GLY A 224 -16.03 -11.14 -11.62
C GLY A 224 -16.23 -9.68 -12.05
N ALA A 225 -15.16 -9.00 -12.47
CA ALA A 225 -15.21 -7.60 -12.86
C ALA A 225 -16.01 -7.44 -14.17
N GLN A 226 -16.87 -6.43 -14.24
CA GLN A 226 -17.60 -6.04 -15.44
C GLN A 226 -17.15 -4.64 -15.85
N LEU A 227 -17.04 -4.38 -17.15
CA LEU A 227 -16.83 -3.01 -17.63
C LEU A 227 -18.11 -2.19 -17.43
N ARG A 228 -17.92 -0.97 -16.97
CA ARG A 228 -18.97 0.03 -16.81
C ARG A 228 -18.96 1.01 -17.96
#